data_9d0b81bd59d658caaecc808c23f2949f
#
_entry.id   9d0b81bd59d658caaecc808c23f2949f
#
_cell.length_a   1.000
_cell.length_b   1.000
_cell.length_c   1.000
_cell.angle_alpha   90.00
_cell.angle_beta   90.00
_cell.angle_gamma   90.00
#
_symmetry.space_group_name_H-M   'P 1'
#
loop_
_entity.id
_entity.type
_entity.pdbx_description
1 polymer ?
#
loop_
_entity_poly.entity_id
_entity_poly.type
_entity_poly.pdbx_seq_one_letter_code
_entity_poly.pdbx_strand_id
1 'polypeptide(L)'
;MSASAACGFAAMLKTVKIKNFRSFRQFELHDLGRINLLVGANNSGKTSVLEAIHLLRAQGNPRAFIDLMKSRGEYMSGESKSNREWNIRHLFHGHSFDVGSEFSVTGATQKSKHLEHLTVSVSTHDPIRHTFREDLSRRLEIENEDRLGLFEAYDLKVDWSFGKEHNSWGNLVSLQGGLSSP
;
A
#
# COMPACT_ATOMS: atom_id res chain seq x y z
N MET A 1 -15.91 -23.51 20.87
CA MET A 1 -14.68 -23.19 21.62
C MET A 1 -14.22 -21.83 21.16
N SER A 2 -14.31 -20.86 22.05
CA SER A 2 -14.17 -19.43 21.81
C SER A 2 -12.70 -19.09 21.57
N ALA A 3 -12.37 -18.60 20.37
CA ALA A 3 -11.10 -17.92 20.14
C ALA A 3 -11.23 -16.50 20.71
N SER A 4 -10.70 -16.32 21.91
CA SER A 4 -10.49 -15.02 22.53
C SER A 4 -9.55 -14.23 21.63
N ALA A 5 -10.11 -13.28 20.87
CA ALA A 5 -9.33 -12.21 20.26
C ALA A 5 -8.76 -11.38 21.42
N ALA A 6 -7.53 -11.69 21.82
CA ALA A 6 -6.76 -10.84 22.69
C ALA A 6 -6.63 -9.49 21.96
N CYS A 7 -7.40 -8.51 22.39
CA CYS A 7 -7.22 -7.10 22.08
C CYS A 7 -5.86 -6.69 22.69
N GLY A 8 -4.77 -7.09 22.03
CA GLY A 8 -3.43 -6.70 22.40
C GLY A 8 -3.36 -5.19 22.26
N PHE A 9 -3.18 -4.50 23.37
CA PHE A 9 -2.85 -3.07 23.36
C PHE A 9 -1.76 -2.85 22.30
N ALA A 10 -2.15 -2.19 21.22
CA ALA A 10 -1.24 -1.90 20.12
C ALA A 10 0.01 -1.24 20.71
N ALA A 11 1.14 -1.95 20.62
CA ALA A 11 2.37 -1.47 21.22
C ALA A 11 2.69 -0.08 20.68
N MET A 12 2.99 0.86 21.57
CA MET A 12 3.23 2.26 21.24
C MET A 12 4.49 2.38 20.37
N LEU A 13 4.34 2.98 19.19
CA LEU A 13 5.47 3.32 18.33
C LEU A 13 6.40 4.31 19.02
N LYS A 14 7.69 4.08 18.92
CA LYS A 14 8.76 4.96 19.38
C LYS A 14 9.53 5.61 18.26
N THR A 15 9.66 4.90 17.16
CA THR A 15 10.32 5.39 15.95
C THR A 15 9.50 5.01 14.75
N VAL A 16 9.42 5.91 13.79
CA VAL A 16 8.85 5.65 12.47
C VAL A 16 9.84 6.12 11.42
N LYS A 17 10.12 5.26 10.46
CA LYS A 17 10.93 5.56 9.27
C LYS A 17 10.07 5.41 8.04
N ILE A 18 10.12 6.40 7.16
CA ILE A 18 9.37 6.48 5.91
C ILE A 18 10.36 6.62 4.78
N LYS A 19 10.25 5.81 3.74
CA LYS A 19 11.08 5.90 2.53
C LYS A 19 10.22 5.92 1.29
N ASN A 20 10.55 6.81 0.35
CA ASN A 20 9.92 6.94 -0.97
C ASN A 20 8.39 7.05 -0.96
N PHE A 21 7.81 7.60 0.09
CA PHE A 21 6.36 7.74 0.24
C PHE A 21 5.93 9.19 0.10
N ARG A 22 5.05 9.48 -0.86
CA ARG A 22 4.49 10.82 -1.12
C ARG A 22 5.56 11.91 -1.25
N SER A 23 5.55 12.89 -0.33
CA SER A 23 6.54 13.99 -0.29
C SER A 23 7.91 13.56 0.27
N PHE A 24 8.02 12.38 0.83
CA PHE A 24 9.23 11.95 1.53
C PHE A 24 10.07 10.97 0.72
N ARG A 25 11.29 11.37 0.36
CA ARG A 25 12.32 10.43 -0.08
C ARG A 25 12.82 9.61 1.12
N GLN A 26 13.09 10.29 2.23
CA GLN A 26 13.43 9.69 3.51
C GLN A 26 13.00 10.62 4.63
N PHE A 27 12.34 10.08 5.65
CA PHE A 27 11.90 10.81 6.83
C PHE A 27 11.89 9.90 8.04
N GLU A 28 12.32 10.41 9.19
CA GLU A 28 12.36 9.65 10.43
C GLU A 28 11.79 10.48 11.58
N LEU A 29 10.99 9.83 12.43
CA LEU A 29 10.53 10.32 13.72
C LEU A 29 11.09 9.44 14.81
N HIS A 30 11.63 10.07 15.85
CA HIS A 30 12.18 9.40 17.01
C HIS A 30 11.47 9.84 18.28
N ASP A 31 11.59 9.05 19.35
CA ASP A 31 11.12 9.37 20.70
C ASP A 31 9.63 9.70 20.78
N LEU A 32 8.82 9.04 19.94
CA LEU A 32 7.37 9.23 19.94
C LEU A 32 6.76 8.95 21.33
N GLY A 33 5.96 9.90 21.81
CA GLY A 33 5.18 9.79 23.03
C GLY A 33 3.80 9.20 22.78
N ARG A 34 2.95 9.21 23.82
CA ARG A 34 1.53 8.84 23.69
C ARG A 34 0.74 9.85 22.88
N ILE A 35 1.17 11.12 22.95
CA ILE A 35 0.60 12.24 22.22
C ILE A 35 1.78 12.95 21.56
N ASN A 36 1.66 13.18 20.25
CA ASN A 36 2.66 13.88 19.45
C ASN A 36 1.97 14.96 18.63
N LEU A 37 2.56 16.15 18.60
CA LEU A 37 2.04 17.26 17.82
C LEU A 37 2.94 17.51 16.61
N LEU A 38 2.41 17.37 15.41
CA LEU A 38 3.09 17.70 14.17
C LEU A 38 2.75 19.15 13.77
N VAL A 39 3.74 20.03 13.83
CA VAL A 39 3.62 21.43 13.43
C VAL A 39 4.49 21.72 12.21
N GLY A 40 4.05 22.67 11.40
CA GLY A 40 4.77 23.07 10.17
C GLY A 40 3.85 23.81 9.20
N ALA A 41 4.44 24.40 8.16
CA ALA A 41 3.73 25.10 7.10
C ALA A 41 2.74 24.17 6.35
N ASN A 42 1.81 24.75 5.62
CA ASN A 42 0.95 23.99 4.72
C ASN A 42 1.82 23.26 3.66
N ASN A 43 1.40 22.06 3.28
CA ASN A 43 2.11 21.19 2.35
C ASN A 43 3.51 20.70 2.83
N SER A 44 3.81 20.76 4.13
CA SER A 44 5.06 20.26 4.71
C SER A 44 5.08 18.74 4.95
N GLY A 45 4.09 18.00 4.47
CA GLY A 45 4.02 16.54 4.60
C GLY A 45 3.40 16.02 5.89
N LYS A 46 2.84 16.86 6.79
CA LYS A 46 2.22 16.42 8.05
C LYS A 46 1.20 15.30 7.84
N THR A 47 0.30 15.49 6.89
CA THR A 47 -0.72 14.47 6.55
C THR A 47 -0.08 13.19 6.01
N SER A 48 0.97 13.31 5.19
CA SER A 48 1.68 12.14 4.65
C SER A 48 2.34 11.29 5.73
N VAL A 49 2.82 11.90 6.83
CA VAL A 49 3.30 11.17 8.01
C VAL A 49 2.17 10.36 8.66
N LEU A 50 1.01 11.00 8.87
CA LEU A 50 -0.14 10.32 9.47
C LEU A 50 -0.65 9.18 8.59
N GLU A 51 -0.67 9.37 7.28
CA GLU A 51 -1.05 8.37 6.29
C GLU A 51 -0.08 7.17 6.28
N ALA A 52 1.22 7.42 6.33
CA ALA A 52 2.23 6.37 6.42
C ALA A 52 2.03 5.52 7.69
N ILE A 53 1.83 6.16 8.83
CA ILE A 53 1.57 5.48 10.11
C ILE A 53 0.24 4.69 10.03
N HIS A 54 -0.79 5.26 9.42
CA HIS A 54 -2.07 4.59 9.23
C HIS A 54 -1.93 3.31 8.40
N LEU A 55 -1.23 3.37 7.26
CA LEU A 55 -0.99 2.20 6.41
C LEU A 55 -0.18 1.12 7.15
N LEU A 56 0.87 1.51 7.88
CA LEU A 56 1.65 0.58 8.70
C LEU A 56 0.76 -0.16 9.69
N ARG A 57 -0.07 0.58 10.45
CA ARG A 57 -0.95 0.03 11.49
C ARG A 57 -2.17 -0.72 10.93
N ALA A 58 -2.51 -0.49 9.68
CA ALA A 58 -3.52 -1.28 8.96
C ALA A 58 -3.02 -2.66 8.54
N GLN A 59 -1.76 -3.00 8.83
CA GLN A 59 -1.19 -4.34 8.62
C GLN A 59 -1.28 -4.81 7.17
N GLY A 60 -1.09 -3.89 6.22
CA GLY A 60 -1.20 -4.18 4.79
C GLY A 60 -2.63 -4.40 4.29
N ASN A 61 -3.67 -4.01 5.04
CA ASN A 61 -5.06 -4.17 4.61
C ASN A 61 -5.34 -3.36 3.33
N PRO A 62 -5.80 -3.99 2.22
CA PRO A 62 -6.05 -3.31 0.95
C PRO A 62 -7.02 -2.13 1.08
N ARG A 63 -8.03 -2.26 1.93
CA ARG A 63 -9.04 -1.21 2.12
C ARG A 63 -8.44 0.09 2.66
N ALA A 64 -7.41 0.02 3.50
CA ALA A 64 -6.76 1.21 4.02
C ALA A 64 -6.10 2.06 2.91
N PHE A 65 -5.54 1.42 1.88
CA PHE A 65 -4.99 2.09 0.70
C PHE A 65 -6.09 2.80 -0.10
N ILE A 66 -7.20 2.12 -0.34
CA ILE A 66 -8.34 2.68 -1.08
C ILE A 66 -8.95 3.85 -0.31
N ASP A 67 -9.21 3.70 0.98
CA ASP A 67 -9.81 4.75 1.81
C ASP A 67 -8.90 6.00 1.89
N LEU A 68 -7.57 5.79 1.90
CA LEU A 68 -6.58 6.86 1.87
C LEU A 68 -6.62 7.61 0.54
N MET A 69 -6.56 6.91 -0.60
CA MET A 69 -6.64 7.52 -1.93
C MET A 69 -7.99 8.21 -2.13
N LYS A 70 -9.09 7.60 -1.65
CA LYS A 70 -10.43 8.16 -1.69
C LYS A 70 -10.52 9.48 -0.94
N SER A 71 -9.95 9.58 0.25
CA SER A 71 -9.96 10.81 1.07
C SER A 71 -9.25 11.98 0.39
N ARG A 72 -8.33 11.69 -0.52
CA ARG A 72 -7.57 12.67 -1.32
C ARG A 72 -8.18 12.95 -2.69
N GLY A 73 -9.17 12.17 -3.13
CA GLY A 73 -9.70 12.27 -4.49
C GLY A 73 -8.71 11.86 -5.57
N GLU A 74 -7.81 10.92 -5.26
CA GLU A 74 -6.74 10.43 -6.14
C GLU A 74 -7.26 9.38 -7.11
N TYR A 75 -8.01 9.82 -8.13
CA TYR A 75 -8.58 8.99 -9.19
C TYR A 75 -7.79 9.16 -10.49
N MET A 76 -7.86 8.13 -11.36
CA MET A 76 -7.46 8.26 -12.75
C MET A 76 -8.38 9.23 -13.48
N SER A 77 -7.81 10.10 -14.32
CA SER A 77 -8.57 11.07 -15.10
C SER A 77 -9.29 10.38 -16.28
N GLY A 78 -10.52 10.75 -16.53
CA GLY A 78 -11.25 10.35 -17.75
C GLY A 78 -12.27 9.25 -17.61
N GLU A 79 -12.40 8.62 -16.45
CA GLU A 79 -13.34 7.51 -16.24
C GLU A 79 -14.73 7.95 -15.73
N SER A 80 -15.76 7.22 -16.13
CA SER A 80 -17.11 7.36 -15.60
C SER A 80 -17.11 7.12 -14.08
N LYS A 81 -18.03 7.78 -13.35
CA LYS A 81 -18.13 7.65 -11.88
C LYS A 81 -18.32 6.22 -11.39
N SER A 82 -18.80 5.31 -12.24
CA SER A 82 -19.06 3.91 -11.91
C SER A 82 -17.82 3.00 -11.98
N ASN A 83 -16.78 3.38 -12.75
CA ASN A 83 -15.60 2.56 -13.01
C ASN A 83 -14.30 3.33 -12.75
N ARG A 84 -14.27 4.13 -11.67
CA ARG A 84 -13.06 4.90 -11.36
C ARG A 84 -11.97 4.00 -10.80
N GLU A 85 -10.83 4.00 -11.47
CA GLU A 85 -9.60 3.44 -10.93
C GLU A 85 -8.92 4.44 -9.99
N TRP A 86 -8.25 3.92 -8.99
CA TRP A 86 -7.46 4.70 -8.04
C TRP A 86 -6.06 4.92 -8.58
N ASN A 87 -5.55 6.13 -8.51
CA ASN A 87 -4.20 6.44 -8.97
C ASN A 87 -3.18 6.21 -7.85
N ILE A 88 -2.62 5.00 -7.82
CA ILE A 88 -1.66 4.59 -6.80
C ILE A 88 -0.31 5.30 -6.89
N ARG A 89 0.04 5.91 -8.03
CA ARG A 89 1.29 6.66 -8.23
C ARG A 89 1.48 7.75 -7.18
N HIS A 90 0.38 8.34 -6.69
CA HIS A 90 0.42 9.38 -5.66
C HIS A 90 0.99 8.90 -4.32
N LEU A 91 1.06 7.60 -4.08
CA LEU A 91 1.69 7.06 -2.88
C LEU A 91 3.22 7.01 -2.98
N PHE A 92 3.76 6.95 -4.20
CA PHE A 92 5.21 6.91 -4.45
C PHE A 92 5.81 8.32 -4.49
N HIS A 93 7.04 8.45 -3.99
CA HIS A 93 7.75 9.72 -4.00
C HIS A 93 8.02 10.21 -5.44
N GLY A 94 7.69 11.46 -5.69
CA GLY A 94 7.83 12.05 -7.03
C GLY A 94 6.92 11.42 -8.09
N HIS A 95 5.90 10.64 -7.68
CA HIS A 95 5.01 9.89 -8.57
C HIS A 95 5.75 8.91 -9.49
N SER A 96 6.97 8.50 -9.11
CA SER A 96 7.75 7.49 -9.83
C SER A 96 7.09 6.13 -9.66
N PHE A 97 6.61 5.56 -10.76
CA PHE A 97 5.85 4.32 -10.78
C PHE A 97 6.31 3.48 -11.97
N ASP A 98 7.45 2.85 -11.79
CA ASP A 98 8.10 1.97 -12.75
C ASP A 98 8.47 0.65 -12.08
N VAL A 99 8.87 -0.33 -12.88
CA VAL A 99 9.41 -1.59 -12.35
C VAL A 99 10.58 -1.31 -11.42
N GLY A 100 10.52 -1.85 -10.20
CA GLY A 100 11.49 -1.59 -9.15
C GLY A 100 11.16 -0.39 -8.25
N SER A 101 10.10 0.38 -8.55
CA SER A 101 9.61 1.41 -7.62
C SER A 101 9.13 0.75 -6.33
N GLU A 102 9.55 1.33 -5.21
CA GLU A 102 9.21 0.83 -3.88
C GLU A 102 9.07 1.99 -2.89
N PHE A 103 8.10 1.88 -2.00
CA PHE A 103 8.11 2.66 -0.77
C PHE A 103 8.00 1.77 0.46
N SER A 104 8.50 2.23 1.59
CA SER A 104 8.40 1.47 2.83
C SER A 104 8.14 2.35 4.04
N VAL A 105 7.47 1.76 5.03
CA VAL A 105 7.23 2.36 6.34
C VAL A 105 7.64 1.35 7.40
N THR A 106 8.51 1.76 8.31
CA THR A 106 8.99 0.90 9.40
C THR A 106 8.69 1.53 10.75
N GLY A 107 8.14 0.75 11.66
CA GLY A 107 7.85 1.17 13.03
C GLY A 107 8.63 0.36 14.05
N ALA A 108 9.22 1.02 15.05
CA ALA A 108 9.78 0.37 16.23
C ALA A 108 8.95 0.69 17.46
N THR A 109 8.75 -0.30 18.33
CA THR A 109 8.04 -0.14 19.59
C THR A 109 8.98 -0.29 20.78
N GLN A 110 8.59 0.28 21.92
CA GLN A 110 9.42 0.24 23.14
C GLN A 110 9.59 -1.18 23.71
N LYS A 111 8.58 -2.03 23.51
CA LYS A 111 8.48 -3.35 24.18
C LYS A 111 8.94 -4.52 23.31
N SER A 112 9.10 -4.33 22.02
CA SER A 112 9.46 -5.40 21.09
C SER A 112 10.81 -5.15 20.44
N LYS A 113 11.61 -6.20 20.33
CA LYS A 113 12.82 -6.19 19.48
C LYS A 113 12.47 -6.28 17.99
N HIS A 114 11.23 -6.63 17.66
CA HIS A 114 10.77 -6.76 16.28
C HIS A 114 10.30 -5.40 15.75
N LEU A 115 10.68 -5.12 14.53
CA LEU A 115 10.19 -3.98 13.77
C LEU A 115 8.88 -4.36 13.07
N GLU A 116 7.94 -3.44 13.07
CA GLU A 116 6.79 -3.49 12.18
C GLU A 116 7.21 -2.90 10.83
N HIS A 117 6.97 -3.59 9.75
CA HIS A 117 7.45 -3.21 8.43
C HIS A 117 6.36 -3.37 7.38
N LEU A 118 6.14 -2.32 6.60
CA LEU A 118 5.29 -2.31 5.42
C LEU A 118 6.14 -1.95 4.22
N THR A 119 6.07 -2.77 3.17
CA THR A 119 6.68 -2.49 1.87
C THR A 119 5.63 -2.57 0.78
N VAL A 120 5.66 -1.64 -0.15
CA VAL A 120 4.86 -1.66 -1.37
C VAL A 120 5.80 -1.53 -2.54
N SER A 121 5.80 -2.53 -3.41
CA SER A 121 6.72 -2.65 -4.54
C SER A 121 6.00 -2.90 -5.85
N VAL A 122 6.61 -2.47 -6.94
CA VAL A 122 6.15 -2.63 -8.32
C VAL A 122 7.09 -3.56 -9.07
N SER A 123 6.56 -4.59 -9.70
CA SER A 123 7.32 -5.52 -10.53
C SER A 123 6.66 -5.72 -11.89
N THR A 124 7.41 -6.32 -12.83
CA THR A 124 6.84 -6.74 -14.10
C THR A 124 5.77 -7.80 -13.87
N HIS A 125 4.64 -7.65 -14.55
CA HIS A 125 3.65 -8.72 -14.57
C HIS A 125 4.20 -9.92 -15.35
N ASP A 126 4.24 -11.10 -14.69
CA ASP A 126 4.58 -12.37 -15.34
C ASP A 126 3.27 -13.19 -15.49
N PRO A 127 2.68 -13.20 -16.71
CA PRO A 127 1.43 -13.90 -16.95
C PRO A 127 1.49 -15.40 -16.67
N ILE A 128 2.69 -16.00 -16.71
CA ILE A 128 2.86 -17.43 -16.47
C ILE A 128 2.66 -17.80 -15.02
N ARG A 129 3.01 -16.91 -14.08
CA ARG A 129 2.83 -17.16 -12.64
C ARG A 129 1.38 -17.06 -12.18
N HIS A 130 0.55 -16.28 -12.85
CA HIS A 130 -0.86 -16.10 -12.49
C HIS A 130 -1.76 -17.22 -12.99
N THR A 131 -1.46 -17.85 -14.14
CA THR A 131 -2.26 -18.95 -14.70
C THR A 131 -2.36 -20.17 -13.77
N PHE A 132 -1.39 -20.41 -12.91
CA PHE A 132 -1.42 -21.52 -11.94
C PHE A 132 -2.35 -21.29 -10.74
N ARG A 133 -2.81 -20.08 -10.47
CA ARG A 133 -3.70 -19.77 -9.35
C ARG A 133 -5.16 -19.58 -9.73
N GLU A 134 -5.43 -19.31 -10.99
CA GLU A 134 -6.79 -19.05 -11.51
C GLU A 134 -7.49 -20.28 -12.09
N ASP A 135 -6.85 -21.43 -12.16
CA ASP A 135 -7.38 -22.64 -12.82
C ASP A 135 -8.59 -23.29 -12.11
N LEU A 136 -9.14 -22.63 -11.08
CA LEU A 136 -10.36 -23.10 -10.39
C LEU A 136 -11.53 -22.11 -10.44
N SER A 137 -11.39 -20.94 -11.03
CA SER A 137 -12.51 -19.99 -11.08
C SER A 137 -12.59 -19.26 -12.41
N ARG A 138 -13.35 -19.79 -13.34
CA ARG A 138 -13.87 -19.18 -14.56
C ARG A 138 -13.20 -19.56 -15.88
N ARG A 139 -13.73 -20.59 -16.47
CA ARG A 139 -14.06 -20.56 -17.90
C ARG A 139 -15.06 -19.42 -18.15
N LEU A 140 -14.55 -18.24 -18.50
CA LEU A 140 -15.33 -17.22 -19.18
C LEU A 140 -14.66 -16.97 -20.54
N GLU A 141 -15.46 -17.12 -21.57
CA GLU A 141 -15.15 -16.72 -22.94
C GLU A 141 -14.90 -15.22 -22.96
N ILE A 142 -13.62 -14.83 -22.91
CA ILE A 142 -13.21 -13.45 -23.16
C ILE A 142 -12.79 -13.41 -24.61
N GLU A 143 -13.55 -12.70 -25.41
CA GLU A 143 -13.26 -12.43 -26.82
C GLU A 143 -11.88 -11.73 -26.95
N ASN A 144 -11.18 -11.99 -28.07
CA ASN A 144 -9.77 -11.75 -28.31
C ASN A 144 -9.30 -10.28 -28.24
N GLU A 145 -10.15 -9.30 -28.08
CA GLU A 145 -9.79 -7.87 -28.05
C GLU A 145 -9.25 -7.39 -26.68
N ASP A 146 -9.66 -8.01 -25.59
CA ASP A 146 -9.21 -7.62 -24.23
C ASP A 146 -7.83 -8.18 -23.86
N ARG A 147 -7.26 -9.10 -24.65
CA ARG A 147 -5.94 -9.70 -24.39
C ARG A 147 -4.76 -8.76 -24.63
N LEU A 148 -4.91 -7.77 -25.47
CA LEU A 148 -3.84 -6.80 -25.75
C LEU A 148 -3.57 -5.86 -24.55
N GLY A 149 -4.56 -5.56 -23.73
CA GLY A 149 -4.40 -4.73 -22.52
C GLY A 149 -3.73 -5.44 -21.34
N LEU A 150 -3.72 -6.77 -21.31
CA LEU A 150 -3.13 -7.56 -20.21
C LEU A 150 -1.59 -7.63 -20.25
N PHE A 151 -0.97 -7.28 -21.38
CA PHE A 151 0.48 -7.28 -21.50
C PHE A 151 1.15 -5.98 -21.02
N GLU A 152 0.37 -4.96 -20.69
CA GLU A 152 0.87 -3.66 -20.24
C GLU A 152 0.42 -3.36 -18.81
N ALA A 153 0.64 -4.29 -17.90
CA ALA A 153 0.35 -4.11 -16.48
C ALA A 153 1.57 -4.39 -15.62
N TYR A 154 1.58 -3.80 -14.44
CA TYR A 154 2.54 -4.09 -13.39
C TYR A 154 1.88 -4.91 -12.28
N ASP A 155 2.68 -5.72 -11.59
CA ASP A 155 2.30 -6.34 -10.34
C ASP A 155 2.63 -5.39 -9.19
N LEU A 156 1.59 -4.95 -8.48
CA LEU A 156 1.74 -4.26 -7.20
C LEU A 156 1.74 -5.30 -6.09
N LYS A 157 2.77 -5.32 -5.28
CA LYS A 157 2.87 -6.18 -4.12
C LYS A 157 2.92 -5.36 -2.85
N VAL A 158 2.12 -5.75 -1.88
CA VAL A 158 2.11 -5.18 -0.53
C VAL A 158 2.49 -6.28 0.45
N ASP A 159 3.53 -6.04 1.22
CA ASP A 159 4.02 -6.93 2.26
C ASP A 159 4.04 -6.21 3.60
N TRP A 160 3.41 -6.79 4.61
CA TRP A 160 3.51 -6.32 5.99
C TRP A 160 4.03 -7.43 6.90
N SER A 161 4.87 -7.08 7.86
CA SER A 161 5.43 -8.03 8.81
C SER A 161 5.65 -7.42 10.19
N PHE A 162 5.47 -8.24 11.24
CA PHE A 162 5.83 -7.93 12.60
C PHE A 162 6.20 -9.22 13.36
N GLY A 163 7.48 -9.44 13.62
CA GLY A 163 7.99 -10.67 14.21
C GLY A 163 7.71 -11.90 13.33
N LYS A 164 6.80 -12.76 13.76
CA LYS A 164 6.36 -13.94 12.99
C LYS A 164 5.06 -13.69 12.21
N GLU A 165 4.39 -12.61 12.49
CA GLU A 165 3.17 -12.24 11.78
C GLU A 165 3.54 -11.63 10.43
N HIS A 166 2.82 -12.04 9.40
CA HIS A 166 3.02 -11.58 8.04
C HIS A 166 1.70 -11.53 7.30
N ASN A 167 1.50 -10.48 6.53
CA ASN A 167 0.37 -10.31 5.63
C ASN A 167 0.87 -9.80 4.28
N SER A 168 0.41 -10.40 3.19
CA SER A 168 0.83 -10.03 1.84
C SER A 168 -0.33 -10.15 0.87
N TRP A 169 -0.44 -9.21 -0.04
CA TRP A 169 -1.35 -9.29 -1.18
C TRP A 169 -0.74 -8.61 -2.40
N GLY A 170 -1.25 -8.96 -3.57
CA GLY A 170 -0.87 -8.34 -4.83
C GLY A 170 -2.08 -8.02 -5.68
N ASN A 171 -1.94 -7.06 -6.59
CA ASN A 171 -2.94 -6.71 -7.57
C ASN A 171 -2.28 -6.24 -8.87
N LEU A 172 -2.99 -6.43 -9.98
CA LEU A 172 -2.59 -5.85 -11.26
C LEU A 172 -2.93 -4.36 -11.27
N VAL A 173 -2.00 -3.59 -11.78
CA VAL A 173 -2.12 -2.14 -11.90
C VAL A 173 -1.72 -1.75 -13.31
N SER A 174 -2.49 -0.87 -13.96
CA SER A 174 -2.13 -0.36 -15.28
C SER A 174 -0.77 0.36 -15.26
N LEU A 175 -0.09 0.45 -16.39
CA LEU A 175 1.18 1.19 -16.52
C LEU A 175 1.06 2.66 -16.08
N GLN A 176 -0.14 3.20 -16.11
CA GLN A 176 -0.46 4.55 -15.65
C GLN A 176 -0.75 4.62 -14.14
N GLY A 177 -0.71 3.49 -13.42
CA GLY A 177 -0.92 3.41 -11.99
C GLY A 177 -2.39 3.29 -11.57
N GLY A 178 -3.27 2.86 -12.47
CA GLY A 178 -4.67 2.58 -12.17
C GLY A 178 -4.84 1.30 -11.36
N LEU A 179 -5.48 1.38 -10.20
CA LEU A 179 -5.83 0.26 -9.33
C LEU A 179 -7.36 0.13 -9.30
N SER A 180 -7.87 -1.00 -9.78
CA SER A 180 -9.29 -1.30 -9.73
C SER A 180 -9.73 -1.61 -8.29
N SER A 181 -10.96 -1.22 -7.97
CA SER A 181 -11.56 -1.63 -6.68
C SER A 181 -11.79 -3.14 -6.68
N PRO A 182 -11.49 -3.84 -5.59
CA PRO A 182 -11.81 -5.25 -5.43
C PRO A 182 -13.31 -5.51 -5.35
#